data_cf5daf4db8af1ea3ffa207da2eaf60bd
#
_entry.id   cf5daf4db8af1ea3ffa207da2eaf60bd
#
_cell.length_a   1.000
_cell.length_b   1.000
_cell.length_c   1.000
_cell.angle_alpha   90.00
_cell.angle_beta   90.00
_cell.angle_gamma   90.00
#
_symmetry.space_group_name_H-M   'P 1'
#
loop_
_entity.id
_entity.type
_entity.pdbx_description
1 polymer ?
#
loop_
_entity_poly.entity_id
_entity_poly.type
_entity_poly.pdbx_seq_one_letter_code
_entity_poly.pdbx_strand_id
1 'polypeptide(L)'
;MGVIQAKIQTVEDIYRLVRTAVVNKDPIRATYHDRDRWFCPHRLGRNSKGQVRVLCYQYAGESSSGLQADGSPENWRCIALEKLSRVQLFEGSWHTAPNHSRPQTCIVDVDVDAED
;
A
#
# COMPACT_ATOMS: atom_id res chain seq x y z
N MET A 1 10.19 13.40 -24.18
CA MET A 1 10.37 13.44 -23.44
C MET A 1 10.63 13.29 -22.84
N GLY A 2 10.87 13.32 -22.81
CA GLY A 2 11.17 13.18 -22.03
C GLY A 2 11.40 12.72 -21.37
N VAL A 3 11.94 12.75 -21.02
CA VAL A 3 12.21 12.12 -20.29
C VAL A 3 12.08 12.39 -19.15
N ILE A 4 11.61 12.07 -18.71
CA ILE A 4 11.47 12.20 -17.61
C ILE A 4 12.14 11.48 -16.91
N GLN A 5 12.94 11.66 -16.47
CA GLN A 5 13.59 11.03 -15.83
C GLN A 5 13.17 10.69 -14.70
N ALA A 6 13.50 9.77 -14.32
CA ALA A 6 13.17 9.19 -13.20
C ALA A 6 13.44 10.03 -12.09
N LYS A 7 12.48 10.57 -11.55
CA LYS A 7 12.59 11.34 -10.44
C LYS A 7 12.56 10.46 -9.26
N ILE A 8 13.47 10.63 -8.34
CA ILE A 8 13.43 9.90 -7.06
C ILE A 8 12.28 10.45 -6.26
N GLN A 9 11.41 9.58 -5.81
CA GLN A 9 10.29 9.98 -4.97
C GLN A 9 10.76 10.13 -3.54
N THR A 10 10.39 11.24 -2.90
CA THR A 10 10.64 11.43 -1.48
C THR A 10 9.58 10.70 -0.67
N VAL A 11 9.84 10.52 0.62
CA VAL A 11 8.83 9.93 1.52
C VAL A 11 7.54 10.74 1.48
N GLU A 12 7.65 12.07 1.41
CA GLU A 12 6.47 12.93 1.33
C GLU A 12 5.70 12.72 0.04
N ASP A 13 6.40 12.55 -1.08
CA ASP A 13 5.74 12.27 -2.36
C ASP A 13 4.97 10.96 -2.28
N ILE A 14 5.59 9.94 -1.71
CA ILE A 14 4.99 8.63 -1.59
C ILE A 14 3.78 8.69 -0.65
N TYR A 15 3.91 9.42 0.45
CA TYR A 15 2.81 9.59 1.39
C TYR A 15 1.59 10.19 0.69
N ARG A 16 1.79 11.25 -0.09
CA ARG A 16 0.69 11.90 -0.80
C ARG A 16 0.05 10.98 -1.83
N LEU A 17 0.86 10.22 -2.56
CA LEU A 17 0.33 9.28 -3.55
C LEU A 17 -0.49 8.18 -2.87
N VAL A 18 0.04 7.61 -1.81
CA VAL A 18 -0.66 6.55 -1.08
C VAL A 18 -1.94 7.08 -0.45
N ARG A 19 -1.88 8.27 0.13
CA ARG A 19 -3.06 8.88 0.73
C ARG A 19 -4.16 9.08 -0.31
N THR A 20 -3.80 9.59 -1.48
CA THR A 20 -4.74 9.75 -2.59
C THR A 20 -5.34 8.41 -3.00
N ALA A 21 -4.50 7.37 -3.07
CA ALA A 21 -4.97 6.04 -3.43
C ALA A 21 -5.98 5.49 -2.43
N VAL A 22 -5.74 5.70 -1.13
CA VAL A 22 -6.68 5.25 -0.10
C VAL A 22 -8.01 5.97 -0.23
N VAL A 23 -7.95 7.30 -0.36
CA VAL A 23 -9.16 8.13 -0.42
C VAL A 23 -9.99 7.78 -1.65
N ASN A 24 -9.35 7.56 -2.78
CA ASN A 24 -10.04 7.32 -4.05
C ASN A 24 -10.26 5.84 -4.33
N LYS A 25 -9.71 4.96 -3.50
CA LYS A 25 -9.75 3.51 -3.73
C LYS A 25 -9.12 3.14 -5.06
N ASP A 26 -7.92 3.69 -5.29
CA ASP A 26 -7.14 3.37 -6.47
C ASP A 26 -6.06 2.35 -6.11
N PRO A 27 -5.88 1.31 -6.92
CA PRO A 27 -4.75 0.43 -6.73
C PRO A 27 -3.44 1.15 -7.00
N ILE A 28 -2.36 0.65 -6.41
CA ILE A 28 -1.02 1.15 -6.71
C ILE A 28 -0.12 0.01 -7.11
N ARG A 29 0.88 0.34 -7.90
CA ARG A 29 2.01 -0.53 -8.15
C ARG A 29 3.22 0.10 -7.46
N ALA A 30 4.01 -0.71 -6.79
CA ALA A 30 5.18 -0.20 -6.08
C ALA A 30 6.22 -1.29 -5.94
N THR A 31 7.46 -0.87 -5.69
CA THR A 31 8.55 -1.77 -5.35
C THR A 31 8.70 -1.78 -3.83
N TYR A 32 8.74 -2.97 -3.26
CA TYR A 32 8.90 -3.17 -1.83
C TYR A 32 9.80 -4.39 -1.63
N HIS A 33 10.91 -4.23 -0.91
CA HIS A 33 11.93 -5.28 -0.74
C HIS A 33 12.38 -5.83 -2.10
N ASP A 34 12.67 -4.90 -3.03
CA ASP A 34 13.18 -5.22 -4.38
C ASP A 34 12.23 -6.06 -5.21
N ARG A 35 10.95 -6.08 -4.89
CA ARG A 35 9.95 -6.82 -5.64
C ARG A 35 8.83 -5.90 -6.08
N ASP A 36 8.42 -6.06 -7.33
CA ASP A 36 7.27 -5.33 -7.85
C ASP A 36 6.00 -5.96 -7.31
N ARG A 37 5.11 -5.12 -6.80
CA ARG A 37 3.86 -5.58 -6.20
C ARG A 37 2.72 -4.67 -6.56
N TRP A 38 1.54 -5.24 -6.65
CA TRP A 38 0.31 -4.50 -6.89
C TRP A 38 -0.53 -4.56 -5.63
N PHE A 39 -0.87 -3.40 -5.10
CA PHE A 39 -1.58 -3.28 -3.83
C PHE A 39 -2.83 -2.45 -3.97
N CYS A 40 -3.81 -2.73 -3.12
CA CYS A 40 -4.89 -1.79 -2.82
C CYS A 40 -4.65 -1.27 -1.42
N PRO A 41 -4.24 -0.01 -1.25
CA PRO A 41 -3.98 0.52 0.09
C PRO A 41 -5.29 0.86 0.77
N HIS A 42 -5.53 0.26 1.92
CA HIS A 42 -6.79 0.39 2.64
C HIS A 42 -6.72 1.36 3.81
N ARG A 43 -5.57 1.47 4.45
CA ARG A 43 -5.44 2.32 5.64
C ARG A 43 -4.05 2.90 5.70
N LEU A 44 -3.96 4.17 6.01
CA LEU A 44 -2.67 4.87 6.15
C LEU A 44 -2.65 5.54 7.50
N GLY A 45 -1.57 5.39 8.23
CA GLY A 45 -1.44 6.00 9.54
C GLY A 45 -0.11 5.68 10.17
N ARG A 46 -0.10 5.63 11.51
CA ARG A 46 1.14 5.42 12.26
C ARG A 46 0.95 4.28 13.25
N ASN A 47 2.03 3.56 13.50
CA ASN A 47 2.03 2.53 14.51
C ASN A 47 2.27 3.15 15.90
N SER A 48 2.36 2.31 16.92
CA SER A 48 2.54 2.79 18.29
C SER A 48 3.88 3.52 18.51
N LYS A 49 4.83 3.34 17.59
CA LYS A 49 6.12 4.02 17.65
C LYS A 49 6.16 5.29 16.82
N GLY A 50 5.02 5.68 16.24
CA GLY A 50 4.95 6.88 15.41
C GLY A 50 5.46 6.71 14.00
N GLN A 51 5.75 5.49 13.58
CA GLN A 51 6.24 5.21 12.23
C GLN A 51 5.07 5.08 11.26
N VAL A 52 5.23 5.60 10.05
CA VAL A 52 4.16 5.55 9.06
C VAL A 52 4.04 4.15 8.50
N ARG A 53 2.81 3.65 8.47
CA ARG A 53 2.51 2.31 8.00
C ARG A 53 1.30 2.35 7.09
N VAL A 54 1.27 1.44 6.13
CA VAL A 54 0.16 1.30 5.20
C VAL A 54 -0.36 -0.12 5.28
N LEU A 55 -1.65 -0.27 5.51
CA LEU A 55 -2.28 -1.58 5.43
C LEU A 55 -2.76 -1.75 4.00
N CYS A 56 -2.16 -2.67 3.27
CA CYS A 56 -2.45 -2.91 1.87
C CYS A 56 -2.92 -4.32 1.65
N TYR A 57 -3.77 -4.49 0.65
CA TYR A 57 -4.12 -5.80 0.14
C TYR A 57 -3.30 -6.04 -1.13
N GLN A 58 -2.41 -7.03 -1.12
CA GLN A 58 -1.61 -7.34 -2.30
C GLN A 58 -2.38 -8.35 -3.15
N TYR A 59 -2.70 -7.95 -4.39
CA TYR A 59 -3.48 -8.80 -5.28
C TYR A 59 -2.65 -9.37 -6.43
N ALA A 60 -1.43 -8.88 -6.64
CA ALA A 60 -0.55 -9.37 -7.69
C ALA A 60 0.88 -9.02 -7.39
N GLY A 61 1.81 -9.62 -8.12
CA GLY A 61 3.22 -9.37 -7.96
C GLY A 61 3.89 -10.38 -7.06
N GLU A 62 5.10 -10.06 -6.62
CA GLU A 62 5.93 -10.98 -5.87
C GLU A 62 5.81 -10.73 -4.37
N SER A 63 6.03 -11.77 -3.60
CA SER A 63 6.01 -11.69 -2.14
C SER A 63 6.96 -12.75 -1.58
N SER A 64 7.67 -12.41 -0.51
CA SER A 64 8.60 -13.34 0.11
C SER A 64 7.87 -14.52 0.74
N SER A 65 6.64 -14.35 1.18
CA SER A 65 5.85 -15.43 1.76
C SER A 65 4.94 -16.12 0.76
N GLY A 66 4.97 -15.68 -0.51
CA GLY A 66 4.05 -16.19 -1.53
C GLY A 66 2.74 -15.46 -1.50
N LEU A 67 2.15 -15.29 -2.67
CA LEU A 67 0.87 -14.64 -2.82
C LEU A 67 -0.21 -15.70 -2.91
N GLN A 68 -1.24 -15.58 -2.10
CA GLN A 68 -2.38 -16.49 -2.14
C GLN A 68 -3.39 -16.02 -3.17
N ALA A 69 -4.43 -16.81 -3.39
CA ALA A 69 -5.49 -16.45 -4.33
C ALA A 69 -6.11 -15.12 -3.95
N ASP A 70 -6.55 -14.36 -4.96
CA ASP A 70 -7.21 -13.10 -4.73
C ASP A 70 -8.47 -13.33 -3.88
N GLY A 71 -8.66 -12.48 -2.89
CA GLY A 71 -9.73 -12.64 -1.92
C GLY A 71 -9.29 -13.31 -0.63
N SER A 72 -8.09 -13.86 -0.59
CA SER A 72 -7.60 -14.51 0.63
C SER A 72 -7.18 -13.47 1.66
N PRO A 73 -7.59 -13.62 2.93
CA PRO A 73 -7.14 -12.70 3.96
C PRO A 73 -5.64 -12.80 4.26
N GLU A 74 -4.97 -13.82 3.73
CA GLU A 74 -3.54 -13.96 3.92
C GLU A 74 -2.72 -12.98 3.07
N ASN A 75 -3.37 -12.29 2.12
CA ASN A 75 -2.68 -11.32 1.28
C ASN A 75 -2.64 -9.91 1.88
N TRP A 76 -3.15 -9.73 3.07
CA TRP A 76 -3.00 -8.46 3.78
C TRP A 76 -1.54 -8.23 4.13
N ARG A 77 -1.07 -7.01 3.89
CA ARG A 77 0.32 -6.62 4.15
C ARG A 77 0.35 -5.31 4.93
N CYS A 78 1.16 -5.28 5.97
CA CYS A 78 1.43 -4.05 6.70
C CYS A 78 2.81 -3.56 6.28
N ILE A 79 2.85 -2.43 5.63
CA ILE A 79 4.03 -1.97 4.90
C ILE A 79 4.59 -0.71 5.54
N ALA A 80 5.91 -0.69 5.69
CA ALA A 80 6.63 0.52 6.10
C ALA A 80 6.69 1.45 4.90
N LEU A 81 6.06 2.60 5.00
CA LEU A 81 5.94 3.52 3.88
C LEU A 81 7.31 3.96 3.36
N GLU A 82 8.26 4.18 4.26
CA GLU A 82 9.58 4.65 3.85
C GLU A 82 10.37 3.63 3.02
N LYS A 83 9.88 2.39 2.97
CA LYS A 83 10.53 1.34 2.17
C LYS A 83 9.89 1.12 0.82
N LEU A 84 8.85 1.88 0.51
CA LEU A 84 8.24 1.84 -0.82
C LEU A 84 9.04 2.72 -1.78
N SER A 85 9.09 2.31 -3.03
CA SER A 85 9.66 3.12 -4.09
C SER A 85 8.88 2.87 -5.38
N ARG A 86 9.06 3.74 -6.35
CA ARG A 86 8.43 3.61 -7.67
C ARG A 86 6.92 3.46 -7.57
N VAL A 87 6.30 4.27 -6.73
CA VAL A 87 4.87 4.20 -6.49
C VAL A 87 4.12 4.83 -7.66
N GLN A 88 3.16 4.10 -8.22
CA GLN A 88 2.30 4.59 -9.29
C GLN A 88 0.86 4.26 -8.97
N LEU A 89 -0.03 5.20 -9.22
CA LEU A 89 -1.47 4.96 -9.09
C LEU A 89 -2.00 4.35 -10.37
N PHE A 90 -2.96 3.44 -10.23
CA PHE A 90 -3.65 2.85 -11.35
C PHE A 90 -5.14 3.00 -11.18
N GLU A 91 -5.83 3.14 -12.29
CA GLU A 91 -7.27 2.97 -12.31
C GLU A 91 -7.54 1.50 -12.56
N GLY A 92 -8.36 0.90 -11.74
CA GLY A 92 -8.64 -0.51 -11.92
C GLY A 92 -9.51 -1.05 -10.81
N SER A 93 -9.64 -2.37 -10.80
CA SER A 93 -10.49 -3.03 -9.83
C SER A 93 -9.91 -2.92 -8.42
N TRP A 94 -10.79 -2.66 -7.48
CA TRP A 94 -10.41 -2.61 -6.07
C TRP A 94 -10.47 -4.01 -5.49
N HIS A 95 -9.39 -4.45 -4.85
CA HIS A 95 -9.29 -5.79 -4.29
C HIS A 95 -9.28 -5.70 -2.77
N THR A 96 -9.97 -6.63 -2.14
CA THR A 96 -10.08 -6.67 -0.70
C THR A 96 -10.33 -8.09 -0.24
N ALA A 97 -10.35 -8.29 1.07
CA ALA A 97 -10.64 -9.57 1.68
C ALA A 97 -11.23 -9.35 3.05
N PRO A 98 -11.87 -10.37 3.63
CA PRO A 98 -12.34 -10.27 5.02
C PRO A 98 -11.19 -10.02 5.98
N ASN A 99 -11.51 -9.53 7.17
CA ASN A 99 -10.55 -9.34 8.25
C ASN A 99 -9.50 -8.27 7.97
N HIS A 100 -9.86 -7.25 7.17
CA HIS A 100 -8.91 -6.18 6.94
C HIS A 100 -8.52 -5.48 8.25
N SER A 101 -9.34 -5.59 9.26
CA SER A 101 -9.06 -4.98 10.55
C SER A 101 -8.19 -5.86 11.45
N ARG A 102 -7.95 -7.11 11.06
CA ARG A 102 -7.19 -8.02 11.87
C ARG A 102 -5.78 -7.53 12.18
N PRO A 103 -5.04 -6.96 11.23
CA PRO A 103 -3.73 -6.39 11.55
C PRO A 103 -3.80 -4.97 12.05
N GLN A 104 -4.83 -4.62 12.80
CA GLN A 104 -4.98 -3.26 13.29
C GLN A 104 -3.85 -2.82 14.20
N THR A 105 -3.15 -3.78 14.82
CA THR A 105 -2.00 -3.44 15.64
C THR A 105 -0.89 -2.78 14.83
N CYS A 106 -0.94 -2.90 13.53
CA CYS A 106 0.00 -2.29 12.61
C CYS A 106 -0.19 -0.77 12.56
N ILE A 107 -1.43 -0.28 12.70
CA ILE A 107 -1.72 1.14 12.64
C ILE A 107 -2.67 1.47 13.79
N VAL A 108 -2.19 2.32 14.69
CA VAL A 108 -2.99 2.73 15.85
C VAL A 108 -3.50 4.15 15.73
N ASP A 109 -2.83 4.97 14.91
CA ASP A 109 -3.22 6.35 14.69
C ASP A 109 -3.51 6.50 13.20
N VAL A 110 -4.79 6.49 12.84
CA VAL A 110 -5.23 6.42 11.44
C VAL A 110 -5.34 7.81 10.86
N ASP A 111 -4.71 8.02 9.69
CA ASP A 111 -4.90 9.24 8.90
C ASP A 111 -6.11 9.09 7.98
N VAL A 112 -6.08 8.09 7.09
CA VAL A 112 -7.20 7.82 6.19
C VAL A 112 -7.45 6.33 6.11
N ASP A 113 -8.70 5.98 5.85
CA ASP A 113 -9.14 4.59 5.77
C ASP A 113 -10.15 4.46 4.64
N ALA A 114 -9.94 3.52 3.74
CA ALA A 114 -10.81 3.31 2.59
C ALA A 114 -12.20 2.79 3.00
N GLU A 115 -12.33 2.26 4.21
CA GLU A 115 -13.60 1.76 4.71
C GLU A 115 -14.50 2.85 5.26
N ASP A 116 -13.99 4.04 5.40
CA ASP A 116 -14.77 5.17 5.92
C ASP A 116 -15.68 5.78 4.88
#